data_129b58f14fc30bb36ea52f475e5dee2d
#
_entry.id   129b58f14fc30bb36ea52f475e5dee2d
#
_cell.length_a   1.000
_cell.length_b   1.000
_cell.length_c   1.000
_cell.angle_alpha   90.00
_cell.angle_beta   90.00
_cell.angle_gamma   90.00
#
_symmetry.space_group_name_H-M   'P 1'
#
loop_
_entity.id
_entity.type
_entity.pdbx_description
1 polymer ?
#
loop_
_entity_poly.entity_id
_entity_poly.type
_entity_poly.pdbx_seq_one_letter_code
_entity_poly.pdbx_strand_id
1 'polypeptide(L)'
;AVSALRWVVPRSRAPRWLVLATRQLAARPAFAVLQVSSLSVGLLALVLLVLLRTDLIAAWRNATPPDAPDRFVINIQPEQGEDFRKQLTDAGVQRYDWFPMIRGRLVAVNGRPVGPGSYVDDRAQRLVEREFNLSHAAQLPVHNIVEQGRWTPEEVDAMSVEAGLAQTLGLKLGDRLRFDIAGQVHEGRITSVRQVGKIRRGTARPS
;
A
#
# COMPACT_ATOMS: atom_id res chain seq x y z
N ALA A 1 4.64 1.69 48.44
CA ALA A 1 5.81 1.05 47.78
C ALA A 1 7.05 1.04 48.69
N VAL A 2 7.36 2.09 49.42
CA VAL A 2 8.58 2.17 50.30
C VAL A 2 8.51 1.24 51.50
N SER A 3 7.30 0.90 52.00
CA SER A 3 7.11 -0.02 53.11
C SER A 3 7.36 -1.49 52.76
N ALA A 4 7.22 -1.89 51.51
CA ALA A 4 7.46 -3.25 51.05
C ALA A 4 8.96 -3.58 50.97
N LEU A 5 9.83 -2.58 50.77
CA LEU A 5 11.28 -2.76 50.64
C LEU A 5 11.92 -3.13 51.96
N ARG A 6 11.28 -2.81 53.11
CA ARG A 6 11.77 -3.17 54.46
C ARG A 6 11.62 -4.66 54.77
N TRP A 7 10.80 -5.39 54.00
CA TRP A 7 10.47 -6.80 54.26
C TRP A 7 11.30 -7.79 53.42
N VAL A 8 11.92 -7.34 52.33
CA VAL A 8 12.56 -8.23 51.35
C VAL A 8 14.03 -8.54 51.63
N VAL A 9 14.71 -7.79 52.50
CA VAL A 9 16.14 -8.03 52.80
C VAL A 9 16.33 -8.67 54.17
N PRO A 10 16.61 -9.98 54.27
CA PRO A 10 16.99 -10.60 55.58
C PRO A 10 18.29 -9.98 56.06
N ARG A 11 18.24 -9.44 57.29
CA ARG A 11 19.28 -8.63 57.91
C ARG A 11 20.64 -9.32 58.14
N SER A 12 20.77 -10.60 57.83
CA SER A 12 21.95 -11.39 58.25
C SER A 12 22.98 -11.70 57.15
N ARG A 13 22.72 -11.36 55.86
CA ARG A 13 23.65 -11.66 54.75
C ARG A 13 23.82 -10.57 53.70
N ALA A 14 23.27 -9.39 53.90
CA ALA A 14 23.40 -8.32 52.91
C ALA A 14 24.78 -7.65 53.01
N PRO A 15 25.50 -7.44 51.91
CA PRO A 15 26.75 -6.74 51.90
C PRO A 15 26.57 -5.29 52.40
N ARG A 16 27.55 -4.78 53.14
CA ARG A 16 27.50 -3.47 53.85
C ARG A 16 27.08 -2.30 52.93
N TRP A 17 27.47 -2.34 51.67
CA TRP A 17 27.10 -1.32 50.68
C TRP A 17 25.59 -1.29 50.38
N LEU A 18 24.94 -2.44 50.39
CA LEU A 18 23.51 -2.56 50.14
C LEU A 18 22.67 -2.02 51.31
N VAL A 19 23.16 -2.22 52.53
CA VAL A 19 22.52 -1.68 53.73
C VAL A 19 22.68 -0.15 53.79
N LEU A 20 23.82 0.38 53.37
CA LEU A 20 24.07 1.82 53.32
C LEU A 20 23.20 2.46 52.20
N ALA A 21 23.12 1.84 51.05
CA ALA A 21 22.29 2.33 49.95
C ALA A 21 20.79 2.38 50.32
N THR A 22 20.26 1.32 50.94
CA THR A 22 18.87 1.29 51.40
C THR A 22 18.58 2.29 52.53
N ARG A 23 19.55 2.57 53.42
CA ARG A 23 19.41 3.62 54.43
C ARG A 23 19.40 5.04 53.84
N GLN A 24 20.20 5.32 52.82
CA GLN A 24 20.17 6.60 52.13
C GLN A 24 18.88 6.83 51.38
N LEU A 25 18.36 5.80 50.68
CA LEU A 25 17.07 5.85 50.02
C LEU A 25 15.91 6.08 51.01
N ALA A 26 15.99 5.47 52.21
CA ALA A 26 14.96 5.65 53.23
C ALA A 26 15.02 7.01 53.95
N ALA A 27 16.19 7.68 53.96
CA ALA A 27 16.37 8.99 54.59
C ALA A 27 15.76 10.16 53.81
N ARG A 28 15.61 10.02 52.46
CA ARG A 28 15.02 11.04 51.60
C ARG A 28 14.04 10.40 50.60
N PRO A 29 12.86 10.00 51.07
CA PRO A 29 11.93 9.20 50.24
C PRO A 29 11.43 9.95 49.01
N ALA A 30 11.24 11.26 49.09
CA ALA A 30 10.80 12.07 47.93
C ALA A 30 11.86 12.09 46.82
N PHE A 31 13.15 12.19 47.16
CA PHE A 31 14.24 12.16 46.19
C PHE A 31 14.37 10.78 45.53
N ALA A 32 14.23 9.71 46.33
CA ALA A 32 14.29 8.34 45.82
C ALA A 32 13.13 8.05 44.87
N VAL A 33 11.92 8.51 45.18
CA VAL A 33 10.76 8.36 44.31
C VAL A 33 10.98 9.13 43.00
N LEU A 34 11.45 10.37 43.04
CA LEU A 34 11.73 11.17 41.84
C LEU A 34 12.77 10.48 40.96
N GLN A 35 13.86 9.98 41.55
CA GLN A 35 14.93 9.34 40.81
C GLN A 35 14.51 8.01 40.17
N VAL A 36 13.79 7.18 40.90
CA VAL A 36 13.26 5.92 40.38
C VAL A 36 12.20 6.17 39.28
N SER A 37 11.32 7.15 39.49
CA SER A 37 10.30 7.53 38.47
C SER A 37 10.96 8.02 37.19
N SER A 38 11.94 8.91 37.30
CA SER A 38 12.69 9.44 36.15
C SER A 38 13.40 8.32 35.38
N LEU A 39 14.07 7.42 36.08
CA LEU A 39 14.74 6.27 35.46
C LEU A 39 13.73 5.31 34.79
N SER A 40 12.60 5.07 35.45
CA SER A 40 11.54 4.21 34.92
C SER A 40 10.92 4.77 33.65
N VAL A 41 10.67 6.10 33.61
CA VAL A 41 10.16 6.78 32.41
C VAL A 41 11.17 6.70 31.27
N GLY A 42 12.47 6.95 31.57
CA GLY A 42 13.52 6.83 30.56
C GLY A 42 13.66 5.42 30.02
N LEU A 43 13.62 4.41 30.89
CA LEU A 43 13.67 3.02 30.46
C LEU A 43 12.44 2.61 29.65
N LEU A 44 11.25 3.05 30.07
CA LEU A 44 10.00 2.81 29.33
C LEU A 44 10.08 3.42 27.92
N ALA A 45 10.56 4.65 27.80
CA ALA A 45 10.75 5.32 26.52
C ALA A 45 11.70 4.55 25.60
N LEU A 46 12.82 4.05 26.15
CA LEU A 46 13.76 3.22 25.38
C LEU A 46 13.14 1.91 24.93
N VAL A 47 12.40 1.22 25.80
CA VAL A 47 11.71 -0.04 25.44
C VAL A 47 10.68 0.21 24.36
N LEU A 48 9.87 1.26 24.48
CA LEU A 48 8.88 1.62 23.46
C LEU A 48 9.56 1.96 22.12
N LEU A 49 10.67 2.69 22.15
CA LEU A 49 11.42 3.02 20.94
C LEU A 49 11.95 1.76 20.24
N VAL A 50 12.48 0.80 20.99
CA VAL A 50 12.99 -0.47 20.44
C VAL A 50 11.85 -1.31 19.87
N LEU A 51 10.71 -1.41 20.57
CA LEU A 51 9.54 -2.15 20.10
C LEU A 51 8.97 -1.53 18.83
N LEU A 52 8.76 -0.21 18.82
CA LEU A 52 8.26 0.51 17.64
C LEU A 52 9.20 0.35 16.43
N ARG A 53 10.52 0.45 16.65
CA ARG A 53 11.49 0.23 15.58
C ARG A 53 11.43 -1.20 15.04
N THR A 54 11.34 -2.19 15.90
CA THR A 54 11.31 -3.60 15.51
C THR A 54 10.04 -3.93 14.75
N ASP A 55 8.88 -3.49 15.26
CA ASP A 55 7.59 -3.71 14.61
C ASP A 55 7.47 -2.97 13.28
N LEU A 56 8.00 -1.75 13.21
CA LEU A 56 7.98 -0.96 11.98
C LEU A 56 8.84 -1.61 10.89
N ILE A 57 10.05 -2.06 11.23
CA ILE A 57 10.96 -2.74 10.31
C ILE A 57 10.37 -4.10 9.87
N ALA A 58 9.82 -4.87 10.80
CA ALA A 58 9.14 -6.13 10.48
C ALA A 58 7.93 -5.91 9.59
N ALA A 59 7.11 -4.89 9.90
CA ALA A 59 5.97 -4.51 9.09
C ALA A 59 6.38 -4.08 7.67
N TRP A 60 7.51 -3.38 7.53
CA TRP A 60 8.03 -2.93 6.24
C TRP A 60 8.60 -4.09 5.41
N ARG A 61 9.37 -4.99 6.04
CA ARG A 61 9.88 -6.20 5.38
C ARG A 61 8.76 -7.12 4.92
N ASN A 62 7.71 -7.28 5.74
CA ASN A 62 6.57 -8.12 5.39
C ASN A 62 5.60 -7.45 4.40
N ALA A 63 5.73 -6.14 4.16
CA ALA A 63 4.90 -5.42 3.19
C ALA A 63 5.36 -5.64 1.74
N THR A 64 6.61 -6.04 1.53
CA THR A 64 7.17 -6.31 0.20
C THR A 64 7.30 -7.83 0.04
N PRO A 65 6.54 -8.47 -0.85
CA PRO A 65 6.74 -9.88 -1.18
C PRO A 65 8.18 -10.11 -1.66
N PRO A 66 8.77 -11.27 -1.37
CA PRO A 66 10.14 -11.58 -1.79
C PRO A 66 10.32 -11.66 -3.31
N ASP A 67 9.22 -11.79 -4.04
CA ASP A 67 9.12 -11.85 -5.50
C ASP A 67 8.54 -10.57 -6.12
N ALA A 68 8.39 -9.48 -5.33
CA ALA A 68 7.92 -8.22 -5.86
C ALA A 68 8.92 -7.66 -6.90
N PRO A 69 8.41 -7.12 -8.03
CA PRO A 69 9.27 -6.46 -9.01
C PRO A 69 10.04 -5.30 -8.36
N ASP A 70 11.33 -5.30 -8.50
CA ASP A 70 12.23 -4.26 -7.97
C ASP A 70 12.62 -3.23 -9.04
N ARG A 71 12.28 -3.51 -10.30
CA ARG A 71 12.62 -2.66 -11.44
C ARG A 71 11.42 -2.46 -12.35
N PHE A 72 11.27 -1.24 -12.82
CA PHE A 72 10.25 -0.86 -13.80
C PHE A 72 10.96 -0.17 -14.97
N VAL A 73 10.60 -0.56 -16.18
CA VAL A 73 11.02 0.09 -17.41
C VAL A 73 9.80 0.66 -18.09
N ILE A 74 9.87 1.90 -18.50
CA ILE A 74 8.78 2.62 -19.17
C ILE A 74 9.31 3.23 -20.48
N ASN A 75 8.41 3.66 -21.35
CA ASN A 75 8.71 4.28 -22.63
C ASN A 75 9.43 3.37 -23.65
N ILE A 76 9.21 2.06 -23.59
CA ILE A 76 9.62 1.15 -24.65
C ILE A 76 8.65 1.36 -25.82
N GLN A 77 9.20 1.78 -26.96
CA GLN A 77 8.39 1.94 -28.17
C GLN A 77 7.98 0.57 -28.72
N PRO A 78 6.83 0.46 -29.43
CA PRO A 78 6.37 -0.82 -29.98
C PRO A 78 7.44 -1.54 -30.82
N GLU A 79 8.20 -0.79 -31.60
CA GLU A 79 9.28 -1.32 -32.47
C GLU A 79 10.46 -1.89 -31.66
N GLN A 80 10.68 -1.39 -30.47
CA GLN A 80 11.75 -1.83 -29.55
C GLN A 80 11.35 -3.03 -28.70
N GLY A 81 10.07 -3.37 -28.68
CA GLY A 81 9.50 -4.34 -27.74
C GLY A 81 10.12 -5.74 -27.85
N GLU A 82 10.28 -6.23 -29.07
CA GLU A 82 10.85 -7.57 -29.32
C GLU A 82 12.33 -7.63 -28.96
N ASP A 83 13.11 -6.64 -29.40
CA ASP A 83 14.55 -6.56 -29.10
C ASP A 83 14.78 -6.44 -27.59
N PHE A 84 13.95 -5.66 -26.90
CA PHE A 84 14.05 -5.52 -25.44
C PHE A 84 13.73 -6.83 -24.72
N ARG A 85 12.70 -7.58 -25.14
CA ARG A 85 12.39 -8.89 -24.57
C ARG A 85 13.53 -9.88 -24.77
N LYS A 86 14.15 -9.85 -25.95
CA LYS A 86 15.33 -10.68 -26.24
C LYS A 86 16.49 -10.33 -25.30
N GLN A 87 16.77 -9.04 -25.12
CA GLN A 87 17.80 -8.59 -24.18
C GLN A 87 17.52 -9.04 -22.73
N LEU A 88 16.27 -8.98 -22.28
CA LEU A 88 15.89 -9.50 -20.96
C LEU A 88 16.17 -11.01 -20.83
N THR A 89 15.82 -11.76 -21.86
CA THR A 89 16.06 -13.21 -21.90
C THR A 89 17.55 -13.53 -21.89
N ASP A 90 18.34 -12.82 -22.70
CA ASP A 90 19.79 -12.99 -22.79
C ASP A 90 20.49 -12.58 -21.47
N ALA A 91 19.92 -11.64 -20.75
CA ALA A 91 20.37 -11.22 -19.42
C ALA A 91 19.89 -12.17 -18.29
N GLY A 92 19.18 -13.25 -18.60
CA GLY A 92 18.69 -14.24 -17.63
C GLY A 92 17.45 -13.80 -16.86
N VAL A 93 16.77 -12.70 -17.27
CA VAL A 93 15.50 -12.26 -16.65
C VAL A 93 14.36 -13.10 -17.22
N GLN A 94 13.91 -14.10 -16.46
CA GLN A 94 12.86 -15.05 -16.89
C GLN A 94 11.46 -14.63 -16.44
N ARG A 95 11.34 -13.76 -15.46
CA ARG A 95 10.05 -13.33 -14.86
C ARG A 95 9.91 -11.83 -14.96
N TYR A 96 8.99 -11.39 -15.79
CA TYR A 96 8.61 -9.99 -15.92
C TYR A 96 7.15 -9.90 -16.39
N ASP A 97 6.48 -8.83 -16.00
CA ASP A 97 5.17 -8.49 -16.50
C ASP A 97 5.32 -7.46 -17.63
N TRP A 98 4.59 -7.68 -18.72
CA TRP A 98 4.60 -6.79 -19.88
C TRP A 98 3.21 -6.25 -20.12
N PHE A 99 3.03 -4.95 -19.88
CA PHE A 99 1.75 -4.29 -20.11
C PHE A 99 1.92 -3.16 -21.11
N PRO A 100 1.19 -3.19 -22.23
CA PRO A 100 1.14 -2.03 -23.11
C PRO A 100 0.46 -0.87 -22.39
N MET A 101 0.98 0.34 -22.56
CA MET A 101 0.39 1.54 -22.01
C MET A 101 -0.01 2.46 -23.13
N ILE A 102 -1.30 2.75 -23.21
CA ILE A 102 -1.92 3.57 -24.23
C ILE A 102 -2.51 4.79 -23.54
N ARG A 103 -2.20 5.99 -24.02
CA ARG A 103 -2.80 7.21 -23.49
C ARG A 103 -4.10 7.50 -24.23
N GLY A 104 -5.17 7.73 -23.47
CA GLY A 104 -6.48 8.06 -24.03
C GLY A 104 -7.21 9.07 -23.17
N ARG A 105 -7.91 10.00 -23.80
CA ARG A 105 -8.74 10.98 -23.10
C ARG A 105 -10.18 10.52 -23.10
N LEU A 106 -10.82 10.51 -21.93
CA LEU A 106 -12.24 10.23 -21.82
C LEU A 106 -13.03 11.40 -22.40
N VAL A 107 -13.79 11.17 -23.45
CA VAL A 107 -14.54 12.21 -24.18
C VAL A 107 -16.05 12.09 -24.02
N ALA A 108 -16.58 10.90 -23.72
CA ALA A 108 -17.99 10.72 -23.45
C ALA A 108 -18.27 9.53 -22.52
N VAL A 109 -19.38 9.62 -21.77
CA VAL A 109 -19.96 8.56 -20.97
C VAL A 109 -21.42 8.40 -21.38
N ASN A 110 -21.83 7.18 -21.77
CA ASN A 110 -23.18 6.88 -22.26
C ASN A 110 -23.64 7.82 -23.37
N GLY A 111 -22.75 8.15 -24.30
CA GLY A 111 -23.01 9.06 -25.41
C GLY A 111 -23.04 10.54 -25.04
N ARG A 112 -22.97 10.91 -23.78
CA ARG A 112 -22.92 12.30 -23.34
C ARG A 112 -21.47 12.78 -23.26
N PRO A 113 -21.10 13.87 -23.94
CA PRO A 113 -19.76 14.45 -23.83
C PRO A 113 -19.42 14.77 -22.37
N VAL A 114 -18.19 14.47 -21.96
CA VAL A 114 -17.69 14.79 -20.63
C VAL A 114 -16.42 15.62 -20.72
N GLY A 115 -16.31 16.54 -19.75
CA GLY A 115 -15.15 17.41 -19.56
C GLY A 115 -15.11 17.90 -18.12
N PRO A 116 -14.14 18.76 -17.77
CA PRO A 116 -14.00 19.27 -16.39
C PRO A 116 -15.30 19.87 -15.86
N GLY A 117 -16.03 20.64 -16.67
CA GLY A 117 -17.31 21.25 -16.30
C GLY A 117 -18.48 20.29 -16.09
N SER A 118 -18.33 19.00 -16.41
CA SER A 118 -19.35 17.98 -16.20
C SER A 118 -19.44 17.46 -14.76
N TYR A 119 -18.47 17.80 -13.93
CA TYR A 119 -18.36 17.31 -12.55
C TYR A 119 -18.25 18.48 -11.56
N VAL A 120 -18.86 18.32 -10.40
CA VAL A 120 -18.78 19.30 -9.30
C VAL A 120 -17.54 19.02 -8.44
N ASP A 121 -17.14 17.75 -8.34
CA ASP A 121 -15.97 17.33 -7.54
C ASP A 121 -14.66 17.69 -8.26
N ASP A 122 -13.80 18.44 -7.59
CA ASP A 122 -12.47 18.88 -8.08
C ASP A 122 -11.58 17.68 -8.51
N ARG A 123 -11.70 16.55 -7.83
CA ARG A 123 -10.95 15.34 -8.18
C ARG A 123 -11.42 14.75 -9.49
N ALA A 124 -12.73 14.69 -9.69
CA ALA A 124 -13.33 14.23 -10.95
C ALA A 124 -12.96 15.15 -12.11
N GLN A 125 -13.00 16.46 -11.91
CA GLN A 125 -12.58 17.45 -12.91
C GLN A 125 -11.13 17.23 -13.36
N ARG A 126 -10.20 17.12 -12.42
CA ARG A 126 -8.78 16.84 -12.71
C ARG A 126 -8.55 15.49 -13.38
N LEU A 127 -9.41 14.50 -13.10
CA LEU A 127 -9.32 13.18 -13.73
C LEU A 127 -9.69 13.22 -15.19
N VAL A 128 -10.79 13.90 -15.56
CA VAL A 128 -11.24 13.95 -16.96
C VAL A 128 -10.45 14.95 -17.81
N GLU A 129 -9.76 15.89 -17.18
CA GLU A 129 -8.89 16.84 -17.87
C GLU A 129 -7.61 16.20 -18.40
N ARG A 130 -7.10 15.20 -17.71
CA ARG A 130 -5.88 14.48 -18.08
C ARG A 130 -6.15 13.26 -18.95
N GLU A 131 -5.13 12.78 -19.61
CA GLU A 131 -5.16 11.47 -20.28
C GLU A 131 -5.12 10.33 -19.25
N PHE A 132 -5.85 9.28 -19.55
CA PHE A 132 -5.83 8.03 -18.81
C PHE A 132 -4.78 7.09 -19.39
N ASN A 133 -4.13 6.34 -18.49
CA ASN A 133 -3.30 5.22 -18.89
C ASN A 133 -4.21 4.01 -19.10
N LEU A 134 -4.44 3.66 -20.34
CA LEU A 134 -5.20 2.49 -20.76
C LEU A 134 -4.22 1.34 -21.02
N SER A 135 -4.69 0.13 -20.83
CA SER A 135 -3.94 -1.08 -21.12
C SER A 135 -4.90 -2.17 -21.59
N HIS A 136 -4.41 -3.16 -22.33
CA HIS A 136 -5.18 -4.33 -22.69
C HIS A 136 -4.49 -5.59 -22.16
N ALA A 137 -5.28 -6.55 -21.71
CA ALA A 137 -4.81 -7.85 -21.26
C ALA A 137 -5.91 -8.90 -21.45
N ALA A 138 -5.56 -10.06 -21.98
CA ALA A 138 -6.50 -11.18 -22.08
C ALA A 138 -6.77 -11.81 -20.70
N GLN A 139 -5.79 -11.82 -19.84
CA GLN A 139 -5.91 -12.35 -18.48
C GLN A 139 -5.99 -11.24 -17.45
N LEU A 140 -6.76 -11.47 -16.39
CA LEU A 140 -6.80 -10.55 -15.27
C LEU A 140 -5.40 -10.47 -14.61
N PRO A 141 -4.80 -9.28 -14.50
CA PRO A 141 -3.51 -9.14 -13.82
C PRO A 141 -3.57 -9.68 -12.38
N VAL A 142 -2.53 -10.38 -11.97
CA VAL A 142 -2.47 -11.17 -10.71
C VAL A 142 -2.82 -10.34 -9.46
N HIS A 143 -2.51 -9.05 -9.49
CA HIS A 143 -2.75 -8.14 -8.35
C HIS A 143 -4.11 -7.44 -8.40
N ASN A 144 -4.97 -7.78 -9.37
CA ASN A 144 -6.30 -7.20 -9.50
C ASN A 144 -7.36 -8.17 -8.99
N ILE A 145 -8.36 -7.63 -8.30
CA ILE A 145 -9.51 -8.39 -7.83
C ILE A 145 -10.76 -7.75 -8.45
N VAL A 146 -11.57 -8.55 -9.15
CA VAL A 146 -12.86 -8.08 -9.66
C VAL A 146 -13.83 -7.99 -8.47
N GLU A 147 -14.33 -6.78 -8.20
CA GLU A 147 -15.30 -6.52 -7.13
C GLU A 147 -16.74 -6.61 -7.64
N GLN A 148 -16.95 -6.17 -8.89
CA GLN A 148 -18.26 -6.17 -9.52
C GLN A 148 -18.15 -6.60 -10.98
N GLY A 149 -19.14 -7.33 -11.47
CA GLY A 149 -19.19 -7.81 -12.82
C GLY A 149 -18.25 -9.00 -13.07
N ARG A 150 -17.79 -9.14 -14.32
CA ARG A 150 -16.94 -10.24 -14.75
C ARG A 150 -15.85 -9.74 -15.70
N TRP A 151 -14.66 -10.30 -15.57
CA TRP A 151 -13.61 -10.15 -16.58
C TRP A 151 -14.01 -10.92 -17.83
N THR A 152 -14.15 -10.24 -18.98
CA THR A 152 -14.68 -10.78 -20.22
C THR A 152 -13.67 -10.62 -21.35
N PRO A 153 -12.62 -11.46 -21.42
CA PRO A 153 -11.62 -11.37 -22.48
C PRO A 153 -12.17 -11.73 -23.86
N GLU A 154 -13.30 -12.41 -23.90
CA GLU A 154 -14.02 -12.79 -25.11
C GLU A 154 -14.77 -11.63 -25.77
N GLU A 155 -15.05 -10.55 -25.06
CA GLU A 155 -15.74 -9.38 -25.57
C GLU A 155 -14.73 -8.32 -26.05
N VAL A 156 -14.80 -7.94 -27.33
CA VAL A 156 -13.85 -6.99 -27.94
C VAL A 156 -13.93 -5.61 -27.30
N ASP A 157 -15.15 -5.16 -26.95
CA ASP A 157 -15.39 -3.82 -26.39
C ASP A 157 -15.50 -3.81 -24.86
N ALA A 158 -15.08 -4.89 -24.21
CA ALA A 158 -15.12 -4.98 -22.76
C ALA A 158 -14.09 -4.07 -22.11
N MET A 159 -14.54 -3.29 -21.14
CA MET A 159 -13.67 -2.44 -20.33
C MET A 159 -13.78 -2.82 -18.86
N SER A 160 -12.63 -2.82 -18.18
CA SER A 160 -12.55 -2.97 -16.73
C SER A 160 -12.06 -1.67 -16.14
N VAL A 161 -12.77 -1.16 -15.14
CA VAL A 161 -12.47 0.12 -14.50
C VAL A 161 -12.00 -0.11 -13.07
N GLU A 162 -11.06 0.69 -12.60
CA GLU A 162 -10.61 0.67 -11.20
C GLU A 162 -11.71 1.26 -10.31
N ALA A 163 -11.92 0.64 -9.13
CA ALA A 163 -13.04 0.96 -8.23
C ALA A 163 -13.05 2.42 -7.75
N GLY A 164 -11.88 2.97 -7.39
CA GLY A 164 -11.79 4.38 -6.97
C GLY A 164 -12.05 5.36 -8.11
N LEU A 165 -11.66 5.01 -9.32
CA LEU A 165 -11.98 5.78 -10.52
C LEU A 165 -13.48 5.73 -10.82
N ALA A 166 -14.07 4.53 -10.79
CA ALA A 166 -15.51 4.34 -11.00
C ALA A 166 -16.33 5.14 -9.99
N GLN A 167 -15.95 5.11 -8.71
CA GLN A 167 -16.60 5.89 -7.66
C GLN A 167 -16.48 7.40 -7.89
N THR A 168 -15.28 7.89 -8.24
CA THR A 168 -15.02 9.32 -8.42
C THR A 168 -15.79 9.90 -9.61
N LEU A 169 -15.90 9.14 -10.70
CA LEU A 169 -16.61 9.57 -11.91
C LEU A 169 -18.07 9.11 -11.96
N GLY A 170 -18.56 8.41 -10.93
CA GLY A 170 -19.93 7.91 -10.87
C GLY A 170 -20.27 6.82 -11.92
N LEU A 171 -19.25 6.08 -12.38
CA LEU A 171 -19.39 5.04 -13.40
C LEU A 171 -19.96 3.74 -12.81
N LYS A 172 -20.74 3.04 -13.61
CA LYS A 172 -21.41 1.79 -13.22
C LYS A 172 -21.16 0.70 -14.26
N LEU A 173 -21.40 -0.55 -13.86
CA LEU A 173 -21.42 -1.67 -14.80
C LEU A 173 -22.43 -1.40 -15.91
N GLY A 174 -22.04 -1.71 -17.15
CA GLY A 174 -22.86 -1.49 -18.35
C GLY A 174 -22.71 -0.10 -18.98
N ASP A 175 -22.12 0.87 -18.29
CA ASP A 175 -21.85 2.18 -18.87
C ASP A 175 -20.91 2.05 -20.07
N ARG A 176 -21.12 2.88 -21.08
CA ARG A 176 -20.27 2.99 -22.26
C ARG A 176 -19.32 4.16 -22.12
N LEU A 177 -18.03 3.88 -22.22
CA LEU A 177 -16.98 4.88 -22.18
C LEU A 177 -16.42 5.08 -23.58
N ARG A 178 -16.22 6.34 -23.95
CA ARG A 178 -15.62 6.72 -25.23
C ARG A 178 -14.31 7.46 -24.97
N PHE A 179 -13.24 6.91 -25.52
CA PHE A 179 -11.91 7.49 -25.41
C PHE A 179 -11.42 7.98 -26.75
N ASP A 180 -10.78 9.13 -26.76
CA ASP A 180 -9.95 9.59 -27.87
C ASP A 180 -8.51 9.11 -27.63
N ILE A 181 -7.99 8.31 -28.55
CA ILE A 181 -6.63 7.75 -28.53
C ILE A 181 -5.94 8.20 -29.81
N ALA A 182 -5.04 9.18 -29.68
CA ALA A 182 -4.29 9.74 -30.81
C ALA A 182 -5.20 10.19 -31.99
N GLY A 183 -6.35 10.79 -31.68
CA GLY A 183 -7.32 11.26 -32.68
C GLY A 183 -8.29 10.20 -33.20
N GLN A 184 -8.20 8.97 -32.70
CA GLN A 184 -9.16 7.90 -33.00
C GLN A 184 -10.09 7.66 -31.81
N VAL A 185 -11.36 7.54 -32.08
CA VAL A 185 -12.36 7.33 -31.04
C VAL A 185 -12.61 5.83 -30.86
N HIS A 186 -12.41 5.37 -29.63
CA HIS A 186 -12.69 4.00 -29.22
C HIS A 186 -13.78 4.01 -28.15
N GLU A 187 -14.76 3.14 -28.31
CA GLU A 187 -15.87 3.00 -27.36
C GLU A 187 -15.89 1.57 -26.80
N GLY A 188 -16.15 1.45 -25.51
CA GLY A 188 -16.34 0.15 -24.90
C GLY A 188 -17.26 0.22 -23.69
N ARG A 189 -17.75 -0.95 -23.28
CA ARG A 189 -18.70 -1.15 -22.21
C ARG A 189 -18.00 -1.62 -20.93
N ILE A 190 -18.34 -1.04 -19.80
CA ILE A 190 -17.82 -1.51 -18.50
C ILE A 190 -18.44 -2.88 -18.18
N THR A 191 -17.63 -3.91 -18.20
CA THR A 191 -18.01 -5.30 -17.85
C THR A 191 -17.57 -5.68 -16.46
N SER A 192 -16.57 -4.98 -15.91
CA SER A 192 -16.10 -5.22 -14.55
C SER A 192 -15.57 -3.95 -13.88
N VAL A 193 -15.73 -3.91 -12.57
CA VAL A 193 -15.04 -2.97 -11.68
C VAL A 193 -14.04 -3.78 -10.85
N ARG A 194 -12.79 -3.35 -10.88
CA ARG A 194 -11.70 -4.05 -10.20
C ARG A 194 -11.03 -3.18 -9.14
N GLN A 195 -10.60 -3.81 -8.08
CA GLN A 195 -9.65 -3.22 -7.16
C GLN A 195 -8.24 -3.56 -7.65
N VAL A 196 -7.44 -2.53 -7.88
CA VAL A 196 -6.00 -2.72 -8.07
C VAL A 196 -5.41 -2.96 -6.69
N GLY A 197 -5.00 -4.19 -6.43
CA GLY A 197 -4.47 -4.56 -5.13
C GLY A 197 -3.23 -3.73 -4.81
N LYS A 198 -3.35 -2.82 -3.87
CA LYS A 198 -2.23 -2.63 -2.95
C LYS A 198 -1.98 -4.02 -2.41
N ILE A 199 -0.77 -4.56 -2.58
CA ILE A 199 -0.38 -5.87 -2.05
C ILE A 199 -0.95 -6.01 -0.64
N ARG A 200 -2.14 -6.63 -0.54
CA ARG A 200 -2.83 -6.81 0.73
C ARG A 200 -2.16 -7.98 1.40
N ARG A 201 -1.58 -7.72 2.56
CA ARG A 201 -1.11 -8.73 3.51
C ARG A 201 -2.11 -9.88 3.55
N GLY A 202 -1.63 -11.08 3.25
CA GLY A 202 -2.45 -12.27 3.24
C GLY A 202 -3.20 -12.47 4.54
N THR A 203 -4.51 -12.43 4.45
CA THR A 203 -5.35 -13.26 5.28
C THR A 203 -5.60 -14.53 4.47
N ALA A 204 -4.68 -15.50 4.61
CA ALA A 204 -5.01 -16.87 4.31
C ALA A 204 -6.23 -17.22 5.19
N ARG A 205 -7.39 -17.43 4.57
CA ARG A 205 -8.46 -18.16 5.21
C ARG A 205 -7.99 -19.63 5.25
N PRO A 206 -7.91 -20.27 6.40
CA PRO A 206 -7.79 -21.71 6.42
C PRO A 206 -9.10 -22.30 5.88
N SER A 207 -8.94 -23.22 4.96
CA SER A 207 -9.97 -24.16 4.48
C SER A 207 -10.47 -25.05 5.61
#